data_a5c474fd3e1a3e049f0d0c5022d6dbfb
#
_entry.id   a5c474fd3e1a3e049f0d0c5022d6dbfb
#
_cell.length_a   1.000
_cell.length_b   1.000
_cell.length_c   1.000
_cell.angle_alpha   90.00
_cell.angle_beta   90.00
_cell.angle_gamma   90.00
#
_symmetry.space_group_name_H-M   'P 1'
#
loop_
_entity.id
_entity.type
_entity.pdbx_description
1 polymer ?
#
loop_
_entity_poly.entity_id
_entity_poly.type
_entity_poly.pdbx_seq_one_letter_code
_entity_poly.pdbx_strand_id
1 'polypeptide(L)'
;MSFFRFYFFNMKNKSLSLILLFFICGLTAFPQSSQMTLPECIQYAERNNPTLQSASLDVDVAEIRLKQTRLQMAPVVTASAGQNFGYSHGSEQFTIGGNYSVNAGIDIFNGLNTYNSIKQSQVQLTQAQLQAEQQKNQVKIQIIRSYLTILMNQEMLEYQRNVLESSRQQVAEGEQKYKVGQILESDYLMLQAQYLADSTNMENTMIAISNEYVALRNYLNMSRNQSVTVVTPDSARLVASMTVPELDEVLRRAFDYLPDVKISRNNVEIAEYDVKIAKSGYYPSLSASAGVGTGYNAAYGNGNSGLTSGLYKGLSESIGLNLSIPIYKQSSVRNNVKIKNIQVQQAELALKNTEETVTREIEAYHLDLKKAYNNFQLSELQKSAYYSNYMTYNQRFQYGAITTVDLLQQQTNYLNILSNYMQNKYNYLMQLKVLDVYLGQPVEL
;
A
#
# COMPACT_ATOMS: atom_id res chain seq x y z
N MET A 1 68.83 9.68 -2.59
CA MET A 1 68.77 10.91 -1.76
C MET A 1 68.60 12.11 -2.71
N SER A 2 67.63 12.98 -2.44
CA SER A 2 67.30 14.17 -3.22
C SER A 2 66.33 13.98 -4.40
N PHE A 3 65.01 13.93 -4.05
CA PHE A 3 63.92 14.39 -4.93
C PHE A 3 62.60 14.39 -4.14
N PHE A 4 62.54 15.17 -3.04
CA PHE A 4 61.30 15.41 -2.29
C PHE A 4 61.35 16.76 -1.59
N ARG A 5 61.31 17.86 -2.40
CA ARG A 5 61.13 19.23 -1.87
C ARG A 5 60.81 20.17 -3.00
N PHE A 6 59.53 20.21 -3.44
CA PHE A 6 58.97 21.38 -4.17
C PHE A 6 57.53 21.11 -4.58
N TYR A 7 56.61 20.94 -3.62
CA TYR A 7 55.20 21.04 -3.92
C TYR A 7 54.37 21.34 -2.65
N PHE A 8 54.79 22.31 -1.84
CA PHE A 8 54.03 22.71 -0.66
C PHE A 8 53.96 24.22 -0.51
N PHE A 9 53.61 24.97 -1.56
CA PHE A 9 53.42 26.42 -1.39
C PHE A 9 52.42 27.05 -2.36
N ASN A 10 51.31 26.36 -2.68
CA ASN A 10 50.28 27.08 -3.45
C ASN A 10 48.85 26.54 -3.23
N MET A 11 48.51 26.06 -2.01
CA MET A 11 47.17 25.58 -1.70
C MET A 11 46.48 26.34 -0.55
N LYS A 12 46.93 27.53 -0.18
CA LYS A 12 46.30 28.24 0.97
C LYS A 12 45.23 29.28 0.61
N ASN A 13 45.01 29.62 -0.65
CA ASN A 13 44.03 30.68 -0.99
C ASN A 13 42.85 30.22 -1.87
N LYS A 14 42.73 28.95 -2.26
CA LYS A 14 41.57 28.43 -3.02
C LYS A 14 40.56 27.64 -2.15
N SER A 15 40.98 27.19 -0.98
CA SER A 15 40.08 26.46 -0.08
C SER A 15 39.17 27.35 0.76
N LEU A 16 39.54 28.59 1.04
CA LEU A 16 38.71 29.54 1.80
C LEU A 16 37.55 30.09 0.97
N SER A 17 37.74 30.30 -0.34
CA SER A 17 36.65 30.76 -1.22
C SER A 17 35.61 29.68 -1.53
N LEU A 18 35.98 28.37 -1.53
CA LEU A 18 35.05 27.27 -1.75
C LEU A 18 34.19 26.97 -0.50
N ILE A 19 34.73 27.18 0.70
CA ILE A 19 34.00 27.00 1.96
C ILE A 19 33.00 28.15 2.16
N LEU A 20 33.30 29.36 1.75
CA LEU A 20 32.37 30.49 1.81
C LEU A 20 31.22 30.38 0.81
N LEU A 21 31.41 29.73 -0.36
CA LEU A 21 30.35 29.48 -1.35
C LEU A 21 29.41 28.36 -0.91
N PHE A 22 29.87 27.37 -0.13
CA PHE A 22 29.03 26.32 0.44
C PHE A 22 28.19 26.78 1.63
N PHE A 23 28.59 27.86 2.32
CA PHE A 23 27.85 28.41 3.48
C PHE A 23 26.73 29.36 3.07
N ILE A 24 26.72 29.89 1.86
CA ILE A 24 25.66 30.79 1.35
C ILE A 24 24.50 30.00 0.67
N CYS A 25 24.71 28.75 0.24
CA CYS A 25 23.65 27.87 -0.29
C CYS A 25 22.85 27.10 0.79
N GLY A 26 23.20 27.25 2.08
CA GLY A 26 22.59 26.49 3.19
C GLY A 26 21.45 27.19 3.95
N LEU A 27 21.01 28.40 3.55
CA LEU A 27 20.13 29.22 4.35
C LEU A 27 18.90 29.74 3.59
N THR A 28 18.14 28.86 2.94
CA THR A 28 16.69 29.11 2.70
C THR A 28 15.95 27.80 2.51
N ALA A 29 16.02 26.88 3.45
CA ALA A 29 14.96 25.91 3.62
C ALA A 29 13.84 26.57 4.45
N PHE A 30 13.14 27.54 3.89
CA PHE A 30 11.79 27.84 4.34
C PHE A 30 10.99 26.53 4.19
N PRO A 31 10.17 26.13 5.16
CA PRO A 31 9.24 25.04 4.98
C PRO A 31 8.29 25.46 3.84
N GLN A 32 8.58 25.00 2.64
CA GLN A 32 7.75 25.24 1.48
C GLN A 32 6.47 24.46 1.74
N SER A 33 5.40 25.14 2.16
CA SER A 33 4.07 24.55 2.17
C SER A 33 3.73 24.23 0.73
N SER A 34 3.89 22.97 0.34
CA SER A 34 3.52 22.53 -0.99
C SER A 34 2.00 22.43 -1.05
N GLN A 35 1.38 23.35 -1.80
CA GLN A 35 0.00 23.17 -2.20
C GLN A 35 -0.04 21.97 -3.14
N MET A 36 -0.88 20.98 -2.80
CA MET A 36 -1.01 19.75 -3.59
C MET A 36 -2.46 19.52 -3.99
N THR A 37 -2.66 19.21 -5.25
CA THR A 37 -3.91 18.67 -5.76
C THR A 37 -4.05 17.19 -5.36
N LEU A 38 -5.25 16.63 -5.47
CA LEU A 38 -5.48 15.22 -5.17
C LEU A 38 -4.60 14.27 -6.00
N PRO A 39 -4.46 14.43 -7.33
CA PRO A 39 -3.54 13.63 -8.14
C PRO A 39 -2.08 13.74 -7.68
N GLU A 40 -1.62 14.93 -7.31
CA GLU A 40 -0.26 15.14 -6.80
C GLU A 40 -0.02 14.44 -5.45
N CYS A 41 -1.02 14.46 -4.54
CA CYS A 41 -0.97 13.71 -3.29
C CYS A 41 -0.84 12.21 -3.55
N ILE A 42 -1.64 11.66 -4.48
CA ILE A 42 -1.58 10.25 -4.86
C ILE A 42 -0.19 9.91 -5.44
N GLN A 43 0.31 10.71 -6.37
CA GLN A 43 1.62 10.48 -6.99
C GLN A 43 2.77 10.58 -5.97
N TYR A 44 2.67 11.51 -5.02
CA TYR A 44 3.65 11.64 -3.95
C TYR A 44 3.67 10.41 -3.04
N ALA A 45 2.49 9.91 -2.65
CA ALA A 45 2.37 8.69 -1.85
C ALA A 45 2.90 7.46 -2.59
N GLU A 46 2.65 7.34 -3.89
CA GLU A 46 3.17 6.23 -4.71
C GLU A 46 4.70 6.12 -4.65
N ARG A 47 5.39 7.24 -4.48
CA ARG A 47 6.86 7.29 -4.39
C ARG A 47 7.41 7.14 -2.98
N ASN A 48 6.67 7.60 -1.98
CA ASN A 48 7.21 7.79 -0.63
C ASN A 48 6.54 6.92 0.44
N ASN A 49 5.35 6.36 0.19
CA ASN A 49 4.63 5.58 1.20
C ASN A 49 5.33 4.24 1.48
N PRO A 50 5.69 3.93 2.75
CA PRO A 50 6.43 2.71 3.10
C PRO A 50 5.66 1.42 2.76
N THR A 51 4.33 1.44 2.86
CA THR A 51 3.49 0.27 2.54
C THR A 51 3.59 -0.06 1.05
N LEU A 52 3.62 0.97 0.18
CA LEU A 52 3.77 0.78 -1.26
C LEU A 52 5.20 0.38 -1.64
N GLN A 53 6.21 0.93 -0.94
CA GLN A 53 7.60 0.49 -1.11
C GLN A 53 7.76 -0.98 -0.69
N SER A 54 7.16 -1.39 0.43
CA SER A 54 7.16 -2.80 0.84
C SER A 54 6.50 -3.70 -0.19
N ALA A 55 5.34 -3.31 -0.73
CA ALA A 55 4.66 -4.07 -1.77
C ALA A 55 5.49 -4.17 -3.07
N SER A 56 6.26 -3.12 -3.42
CA SER A 56 7.22 -3.18 -4.52
C SER A 56 8.37 -4.16 -4.26
N LEU A 57 8.90 -4.18 -3.03
CA LEU A 57 9.94 -5.15 -2.64
C LEU A 57 9.42 -6.60 -2.66
N ASP A 58 8.14 -6.83 -2.36
CA ASP A 58 7.54 -8.16 -2.48
C ASP A 58 7.50 -8.62 -3.95
N VAL A 59 7.28 -7.70 -4.90
CA VAL A 59 7.40 -7.98 -6.34
C VAL A 59 8.84 -8.35 -6.71
N ASP A 60 9.84 -7.59 -6.21
CA ASP A 60 11.26 -7.88 -6.44
C ASP A 60 11.64 -9.27 -5.89
N VAL A 61 11.12 -9.64 -4.71
CA VAL A 61 11.30 -10.98 -4.12
C VAL A 61 10.71 -12.05 -5.05
N ALA A 62 9.53 -11.84 -5.60
CA ALA A 62 8.91 -12.79 -6.53
C ALA A 62 9.70 -12.90 -7.84
N GLU A 63 10.27 -11.80 -8.35
CA GLU A 63 11.15 -11.81 -9.50
C GLU A 63 12.44 -12.61 -9.26
N ILE A 64 13.06 -12.41 -8.09
CA ILE A 64 14.25 -13.17 -7.69
C ILE A 64 13.92 -14.67 -7.56
N ARG A 65 12.75 -15.02 -7.00
CA ARG A 65 12.30 -16.43 -6.93
C ARG A 65 12.11 -17.04 -8.32
N LEU A 66 11.50 -16.32 -9.26
CA LEU A 66 11.39 -16.76 -10.65
C LEU A 66 12.78 -17.00 -11.27
N LYS A 67 13.72 -16.08 -11.04
CA LYS A 67 15.12 -16.20 -11.49
C LYS A 67 15.81 -17.42 -10.88
N GLN A 68 15.61 -17.64 -9.59
CA GLN A 68 16.12 -18.81 -8.86
C GLN A 68 15.55 -20.11 -9.41
N THR A 69 14.24 -20.17 -9.68
CA THR A 69 13.59 -21.35 -10.26
C THR A 69 14.12 -21.64 -11.67
N ARG A 70 14.37 -20.61 -12.49
CA ARG A 70 15.01 -20.77 -13.81
C ARG A 70 16.43 -21.33 -13.71
N LEU A 71 17.19 -20.91 -12.68
CA LEU A 71 18.55 -21.39 -12.44
C LEU A 71 18.60 -22.87 -12.00
N GLN A 72 17.48 -23.49 -11.64
CA GLN A 72 17.41 -24.95 -11.43
C GLN A 72 17.71 -25.76 -12.69
N MET A 73 17.69 -25.12 -13.88
CA MET A 73 18.16 -25.73 -15.12
C MET A 73 19.68 -25.69 -15.30
N ALA A 74 20.40 -24.96 -14.46
CA ALA A 74 21.85 -24.88 -14.51
C ALA A 74 22.49 -25.98 -13.61
N PRO A 75 23.71 -26.39 -13.91
CA PRO A 75 24.40 -27.37 -13.06
C PRO A 75 24.71 -26.77 -11.68
N VAL A 76 24.58 -27.58 -10.67
CA VAL A 76 25.02 -27.30 -9.30
C VAL A 76 26.47 -27.78 -9.16
N VAL A 77 27.38 -26.91 -8.77
CA VAL A 77 28.77 -27.26 -8.51
C VAL A 77 29.03 -27.14 -7.00
N THR A 78 29.55 -28.20 -6.42
CA THR A 78 29.87 -28.28 -4.99
C THR A 78 31.32 -28.71 -4.82
N ALA A 79 32.04 -28.06 -3.90
CA ALA A 79 33.33 -28.50 -3.43
C ALA A 79 33.20 -29.01 -1.98
N SER A 80 33.76 -30.15 -1.68
CA SER A 80 33.78 -30.70 -0.34
C SER A 80 35.18 -31.08 0.10
N ALA A 81 35.49 -30.84 1.36
CA ALA A 81 36.74 -31.21 2.03
C ALA A 81 36.36 -31.84 3.36
N GLY A 82 36.81 -33.05 3.56
CA GLY A 82 36.59 -33.79 4.80
C GLY A 82 37.92 -34.30 5.37
N GLN A 83 38.10 -34.17 6.66
CA GLN A 83 39.25 -34.70 7.38
C GLN A 83 38.74 -35.61 8.51
N ASN A 84 39.19 -36.87 8.50
CA ASN A 84 38.81 -37.87 9.47
C ASN A 84 40.01 -38.32 10.31
N PHE A 85 39.82 -38.43 11.62
CA PHE A 85 40.76 -38.97 12.54
C PHE A 85 40.10 -40.17 13.23
N GLY A 86 40.72 -41.32 13.16
CA GLY A 86 40.18 -42.54 13.72
C GLY A 86 41.24 -43.27 14.57
N TYR A 87 40.79 -43.93 15.64
CA TYR A 87 41.60 -44.87 16.40
C TYR A 87 40.87 -46.22 16.46
N SER A 88 41.58 -47.30 16.04
CA SER A 88 41.05 -48.65 16.05
C SER A 88 41.67 -49.40 17.22
N HIS A 89 40.86 -49.77 18.23
CA HIS A 89 41.29 -50.52 19.38
C HIS A 89 41.72 -51.94 19.04
N GLY A 90 41.19 -52.55 17.99
CA GLY A 90 41.54 -53.92 17.58
C GLY A 90 42.86 -54.05 16.86
N SER A 91 43.37 -52.99 16.24
CA SER A 91 44.65 -52.90 15.55
C SER A 91 45.64 -51.95 16.24
N GLU A 92 45.23 -51.29 17.33
CA GLU A 92 46.02 -50.28 18.08
C GLU A 92 46.57 -49.17 17.13
N GLN A 93 45.84 -48.84 16.01
CA GLN A 93 46.34 -47.91 15.03
C GLN A 93 45.53 -46.62 15.02
N PHE A 94 46.22 -45.49 14.96
CA PHE A 94 45.67 -44.20 14.67
C PHE A 94 45.67 -43.96 13.16
N THR A 95 44.52 -43.60 12.59
CA THR A 95 44.38 -43.35 11.18
C THR A 95 44.00 -41.88 10.93
N ILE A 96 44.63 -41.29 9.93
CA ILE A 96 44.29 -39.94 9.42
C ILE A 96 43.88 -40.10 7.97
N GLY A 97 42.65 -39.71 7.67
CA GLY A 97 42.10 -39.76 6.30
C GLY A 97 41.54 -38.40 5.88
N GLY A 98 41.74 -38.04 4.63
CA GLY A 98 41.18 -36.82 4.03
C GLY A 98 40.52 -37.12 2.69
N ASN A 99 39.38 -36.51 2.45
CA ASN A 99 38.66 -36.58 1.18
C ASN A 99 38.40 -35.16 0.67
N TYR A 100 38.78 -34.91 -0.55
CA TYR A 100 38.57 -33.62 -1.24
C TYR A 100 37.91 -33.89 -2.59
N SER A 101 36.80 -33.23 -2.87
CA SER A 101 36.13 -33.43 -4.15
C SER A 101 35.46 -32.17 -4.65
N VAL A 102 35.35 -32.05 -5.96
CA VAL A 102 34.50 -31.09 -6.66
C VAL A 102 33.55 -31.90 -7.52
N ASN A 103 32.25 -31.66 -7.31
CA ASN A 103 31.19 -32.38 -8.01
C ASN A 103 30.29 -31.37 -8.72
N ALA A 104 29.93 -31.67 -9.98
CA ALA A 104 28.93 -30.95 -10.74
C ALA A 104 27.77 -31.89 -11.06
N GLY A 105 26.54 -31.43 -10.85
CA GLY A 105 25.35 -32.22 -11.19
C GLY A 105 24.29 -31.35 -11.86
N ILE A 106 23.58 -31.95 -12.82
CA ILE A 106 22.47 -31.31 -13.54
C ILE A 106 21.35 -32.31 -13.81
N ASP A 107 20.13 -31.86 -13.59
CA ASP A 107 18.95 -32.62 -14.04
C ASP A 107 18.67 -32.28 -15.50
N ILE A 108 18.90 -33.26 -16.38
CA ILE A 108 18.62 -33.12 -17.83
C ILE A 108 17.12 -33.22 -18.10
N PHE A 109 16.44 -34.12 -17.40
CA PHE A 109 15.00 -34.32 -17.49
C PHE A 109 14.44 -34.81 -16.15
N ASN A 110 13.37 -34.20 -15.67
CA ASN A 110 12.70 -34.54 -14.40
C ASN A 110 11.17 -34.59 -14.57
N GLY A 111 10.69 -35.11 -15.69
CA GLY A 111 9.26 -35.22 -15.95
C GLY A 111 8.55 -33.88 -16.14
N LEU A 112 9.24 -32.86 -16.63
CA LEU A 112 8.76 -31.47 -16.78
C LEU A 112 8.50 -30.73 -15.45
N ASN A 113 9.01 -31.25 -14.33
CA ASN A 113 8.85 -30.60 -13.01
C ASN A 113 9.40 -29.17 -13.03
N THR A 114 10.67 -29.01 -13.39
CA THR A 114 11.33 -27.68 -13.42
C THR A 114 10.62 -26.74 -14.39
N TYR A 115 10.20 -27.22 -15.58
CA TYR A 115 9.46 -26.41 -16.54
C TYR A 115 8.14 -25.88 -15.96
N ASN A 116 7.33 -26.76 -15.34
CA ASN A 116 6.06 -26.37 -14.74
C ASN A 116 6.27 -25.47 -13.52
N SER A 117 7.33 -25.68 -12.73
CA SER A 117 7.70 -24.82 -11.60
C SER A 117 8.09 -23.41 -12.04
N ILE A 118 8.78 -23.27 -13.20
CA ILE A 118 9.09 -21.96 -13.80
C ILE A 118 7.81 -21.24 -14.20
N LYS A 119 6.87 -21.96 -14.85
CA LYS A 119 5.57 -21.40 -15.23
C LYS A 119 4.75 -20.97 -14.02
N GLN A 120 4.70 -21.80 -12.98
CA GLN A 120 4.07 -21.48 -11.72
C GLN A 120 4.66 -20.23 -11.08
N SER A 121 6.00 -20.14 -11.01
CA SER A 121 6.69 -18.95 -10.46
C SER A 121 6.43 -17.70 -11.28
N GLN A 122 6.17 -17.82 -12.59
CA GLN A 122 5.77 -16.68 -13.42
C GLN A 122 4.37 -16.18 -13.07
N VAL A 123 3.41 -17.07 -12.81
CA VAL A 123 2.07 -16.71 -12.34
C VAL A 123 2.15 -16.09 -10.95
N GLN A 124 3.00 -16.61 -10.06
CA GLN A 124 3.24 -16.04 -8.72
C GLN A 124 3.83 -14.63 -8.80
N LEU A 125 4.71 -14.33 -9.76
CA LEU A 125 5.20 -12.96 -10.00
C LEU A 125 4.04 -12.04 -10.43
N THR A 126 3.21 -12.47 -11.36
CA THR A 126 2.01 -11.70 -11.77
C THR A 126 1.07 -11.48 -10.58
N GLN A 127 0.91 -12.46 -9.71
CA GLN A 127 0.11 -12.34 -8.49
C GLN A 127 0.69 -11.30 -7.53
N ALA A 128 2.00 -11.28 -7.31
CA ALA A 128 2.67 -10.27 -6.48
C ALA A 128 2.47 -8.84 -7.04
N GLN A 129 2.52 -8.68 -8.38
CA GLN A 129 2.23 -7.40 -9.04
C GLN A 129 0.79 -6.95 -8.81
N LEU A 130 -0.18 -7.85 -8.91
CA LEU A 130 -1.59 -7.55 -8.64
C LEU A 130 -1.84 -7.20 -7.17
N GLN A 131 -1.15 -7.86 -6.23
CA GLN A 131 -1.22 -7.54 -4.80
C GLN A 131 -0.64 -6.15 -4.51
N ALA A 132 0.45 -5.77 -5.18
CA ALA A 132 1.00 -4.42 -5.08
C ALA A 132 0.02 -3.37 -5.63
N GLU A 133 -0.69 -3.67 -6.73
CA GLU A 133 -1.73 -2.79 -7.27
C GLU A 133 -2.95 -2.68 -6.34
N GLN A 134 -3.38 -3.78 -5.73
CA GLN A 134 -4.43 -3.78 -4.71
C GLN A 134 -4.05 -2.85 -3.53
N GLN A 135 -2.81 -2.97 -3.04
CA GLN A 135 -2.30 -2.11 -1.96
C GLN A 135 -2.25 -0.63 -2.37
N LYS A 136 -1.85 -0.36 -3.62
CA LYS A 136 -1.86 0.98 -4.21
C LYS A 136 -3.28 1.57 -4.23
N ASN A 137 -4.28 0.79 -4.63
CA ASN A 137 -5.67 1.22 -4.64
C ASN A 137 -6.20 1.51 -3.22
N GLN A 138 -5.82 0.70 -2.22
CA GLN A 138 -6.17 0.96 -0.82
C GLN A 138 -5.59 2.29 -0.30
N VAL A 139 -4.32 2.56 -0.57
CA VAL A 139 -3.68 3.84 -0.18
C VAL A 139 -4.32 5.03 -0.91
N LYS A 140 -4.64 4.90 -2.21
CA LYS A 140 -5.37 5.92 -2.97
C LYS A 140 -6.71 6.27 -2.31
N ILE A 141 -7.48 5.27 -1.93
CA ILE A 141 -8.78 5.46 -1.26
C ILE A 141 -8.63 6.22 0.07
N GLN A 142 -7.60 5.89 0.86
CA GLN A 142 -7.35 6.61 2.12
C GLN A 142 -6.98 8.08 1.89
N ILE A 143 -6.16 8.37 0.86
CA ILE A 143 -5.79 9.73 0.49
C ILE A 143 -7.03 10.50 0.02
N ILE A 144 -7.88 9.91 -0.84
CA ILE A 144 -9.12 10.51 -1.31
C ILE A 144 -10.01 10.89 -0.11
N ARG A 145 -10.20 9.97 0.83
CA ARG A 145 -11.01 10.20 2.04
C ARG A 145 -10.47 11.37 2.86
N SER A 146 -9.19 11.34 3.21
CA SER A 146 -8.57 12.40 4.02
C SER A 146 -8.60 13.75 3.30
N TYR A 147 -8.30 13.78 2.00
CA TYR A 147 -8.33 15.00 1.19
C TYR A 147 -9.73 15.64 1.14
N LEU A 148 -10.76 14.85 0.84
CA LEU A 148 -12.14 15.32 0.78
C LEU A 148 -12.69 15.72 2.15
N THR A 149 -12.28 15.03 3.23
CA THR A 149 -12.63 15.43 4.61
C THR A 149 -12.01 16.78 4.99
N ILE A 150 -10.77 17.04 4.56
CA ILE A 150 -10.14 18.36 4.74
C ILE A 150 -10.97 19.44 4.02
N LEU A 151 -11.31 19.21 2.74
CA LEU A 151 -12.12 20.17 1.97
C LEU A 151 -13.48 20.42 2.61
N MET A 152 -14.16 19.37 3.06
CA MET A 152 -15.44 19.46 3.78
C MET A 152 -15.32 20.34 5.01
N ASN A 153 -14.32 20.09 5.85
CA ASN A 153 -14.13 20.84 7.09
C ASN A 153 -13.69 22.30 6.82
N GLN A 154 -12.92 22.56 5.76
CA GLN A 154 -12.55 23.91 5.35
C GLN A 154 -13.77 24.72 4.89
N GLU A 155 -14.63 24.12 4.06
CA GLU A 155 -15.87 24.75 3.63
C GLU A 155 -16.82 24.98 4.84
N MET A 156 -16.92 24.02 5.76
CA MET A 156 -17.68 24.16 6.99
C MET A 156 -17.14 25.30 7.88
N LEU A 157 -15.81 25.40 8.02
CA LEU A 157 -15.16 26.46 8.81
C LEU A 157 -15.50 27.85 8.26
N GLU A 158 -15.57 28.02 6.94
CA GLU A 158 -15.94 29.30 6.33
C GLU A 158 -17.40 29.69 6.68
N TYR A 159 -18.32 28.75 6.62
CA TYR A 159 -19.70 29.01 7.06
C TYR A 159 -19.79 29.31 8.57
N GLN A 160 -19.08 28.57 9.39
CA GLN A 160 -19.07 28.80 10.84
C GLN A 160 -18.48 30.17 11.22
N ARG A 161 -17.50 30.68 10.47
CA ARG A 161 -16.99 32.05 10.64
C ARG A 161 -18.08 33.11 10.39
N ASN A 162 -18.88 32.92 9.32
CA ASN A 162 -19.96 33.83 9.00
C ASN A 162 -21.06 33.80 10.08
N VAL A 163 -21.37 32.59 10.59
CA VAL A 163 -22.34 32.44 11.68
C VAL A 163 -21.83 33.08 12.99
N LEU A 164 -20.56 32.86 13.34
CA LEU A 164 -19.95 33.43 14.52
C LEU A 164 -19.96 34.98 14.47
N GLU A 165 -19.70 35.59 13.31
CA GLU A 165 -19.79 37.02 13.14
C GLU A 165 -21.24 37.54 13.29
N SER A 166 -22.23 36.77 12.77
CA SER A 166 -23.65 37.08 12.99
C SER A 166 -24.04 36.98 14.46
N SER A 167 -23.61 35.92 15.17
CA SER A 167 -23.86 35.77 16.61
C SER A 167 -23.20 36.88 17.43
N ARG A 168 -21.99 37.34 17.05
CA ARG A 168 -21.31 38.47 17.68
C ARG A 168 -22.15 39.75 17.54
N GLN A 169 -22.69 40.01 16.35
CA GLN A 169 -23.57 41.16 16.12
C GLN A 169 -24.85 41.07 16.93
N GLN A 170 -25.47 39.88 17.00
CA GLN A 170 -26.65 39.62 17.81
C GLN A 170 -26.41 39.89 19.31
N VAL A 171 -25.26 39.51 19.85
CA VAL A 171 -24.87 39.83 21.25
C VAL A 171 -24.77 41.34 21.46
N ALA A 172 -24.13 42.08 20.53
CA ALA A 172 -23.97 43.55 20.64
C ALA A 172 -25.34 44.26 20.56
N GLU A 173 -26.22 43.85 19.64
CA GLU A 173 -27.60 44.36 19.54
C GLU A 173 -28.42 43.97 20.78
N GLY A 174 -28.29 42.76 21.28
CA GLY A 174 -28.94 42.27 22.48
C GLY A 174 -28.54 43.04 23.72
N GLU A 175 -27.25 43.39 23.86
CA GLU A 175 -26.77 44.22 24.97
C GLU A 175 -27.43 45.60 24.98
N GLN A 176 -27.56 46.24 23.79
CA GLN A 176 -28.23 47.54 23.66
C GLN A 176 -29.72 47.45 24.04
N LYS A 177 -30.43 46.41 23.52
CA LYS A 177 -31.84 46.19 23.81
C LYS A 177 -32.08 45.90 25.30
N TYR A 178 -31.19 45.13 25.94
CA TYR A 178 -31.23 44.88 27.39
C TYR A 178 -31.05 46.17 28.21
N LYS A 179 -30.05 46.99 27.87
CA LYS A 179 -29.79 48.28 28.57
C LYS A 179 -30.96 49.25 28.53
N VAL A 180 -31.77 49.21 27.49
CA VAL A 180 -32.99 50.02 27.35
C VAL A 180 -34.28 49.32 27.81
N GLY A 181 -34.17 48.11 28.35
CA GLY A 181 -35.30 47.31 28.89
C GLY A 181 -36.21 46.69 27.83
N GLN A 182 -35.75 46.55 26.58
CA GLN A 182 -36.54 45.94 25.49
C GLN A 182 -36.51 44.40 25.49
N ILE A 183 -35.47 43.78 26.08
CA ILE A 183 -35.37 42.35 26.29
C ILE A 183 -34.98 42.04 27.75
N LEU A 184 -35.25 40.81 28.18
CA LEU A 184 -34.86 40.34 29.52
C LEU A 184 -33.36 40.01 29.57
N GLU A 185 -32.79 40.04 30.80
CA GLU A 185 -31.41 39.59 31.04
C GLU A 185 -31.20 38.13 30.54
N SER A 186 -32.18 37.26 30.77
CA SER A 186 -32.16 35.87 30.28
C SER A 186 -31.99 35.78 28.78
N ASP A 187 -32.64 36.65 28.00
CA ASP A 187 -32.54 36.70 26.55
C ASP A 187 -31.14 37.11 26.10
N TYR A 188 -30.57 38.12 26.76
CA TYR A 188 -29.20 38.57 26.51
C TYR A 188 -28.18 37.48 26.84
N LEU A 189 -28.33 36.77 27.99
CA LEU A 189 -27.47 35.64 28.37
C LEU A 189 -27.58 34.48 27.38
N MET A 190 -28.76 34.24 26.82
CA MET A 190 -28.92 33.21 25.76
C MET A 190 -28.16 33.58 24.49
N LEU A 191 -28.15 34.84 24.06
CA LEU A 191 -27.34 35.28 22.91
C LEU A 191 -25.84 35.09 23.19
N GLN A 192 -25.36 35.42 24.39
CA GLN A 192 -23.98 35.19 24.77
C GLN A 192 -23.61 33.70 24.79
N ALA A 193 -24.48 32.86 25.35
CA ALA A 193 -24.30 31.40 25.37
C ALA A 193 -24.20 30.82 23.93
N GLN A 194 -25.05 31.31 23.01
CA GLN A 194 -25.00 30.90 21.60
C GLN A 194 -23.70 31.30 20.92
N TYR A 195 -23.25 32.55 21.13
CA TYR A 195 -21.97 33.01 20.58
C TYR A 195 -20.78 32.14 21.05
N LEU A 196 -20.77 31.80 22.35
CA LEU A 196 -19.72 30.92 22.91
C LEU A 196 -19.82 29.49 22.31
N ALA A 197 -21.03 28.98 22.11
CA ALA A 197 -21.24 27.69 21.45
C ALA A 197 -20.75 27.69 19.99
N ASP A 198 -21.07 28.74 19.22
CA ASP A 198 -20.63 28.92 17.85
C ASP A 198 -19.08 29.03 17.77
N SER A 199 -18.46 29.77 18.71
CA SER A 199 -17.01 29.86 18.83
C SER A 199 -16.37 28.49 19.11
N THR A 200 -16.94 27.71 20.03
CA THR A 200 -16.46 26.37 20.35
C THR A 200 -16.58 25.41 19.15
N ASN A 201 -17.69 25.50 18.40
CA ASN A 201 -17.87 24.69 17.19
C ASN A 201 -16.84 25.03 16.12
N MET A 202 -16.53 26.31 15.93
CA MET A 202 -15.50 26.75 15.00
C MET A 202 -14.10 26.21 15.38
N GLU A 203 -13.73 26.34 16.67
CA GLU A 203 -12.45 25.82 17.18
C GLU A 203 -12.35 24.29 17.00
N ASN A 204 -13.42 23.55 17.30
CA ASN A 204 -13.46 22.11 17.08
C ASN A 204 -13.24 21.75 15.62
N THR A 205 -13.80 22.52 14.69
CA THR A 205 -13.60 22.31 13.26
C THR A 205 -12.15 22.59 12.83
N MET A 206 -11.50 23.62 13.39
CA MET A 206 -10.06 23.89 13.14
C MET A 206 -9.18 22.76 13.66
N ILE A 207 -9.51 22.18 14.81
CA ILE A 207 -8.80 21.01 15.35
C ILE A 207 -9.04 19.78 14.44
N ALA A 208 -10.27 19.56 13.95
CA ALA A 208 -10.58 18.47 13.02
C ALA A 208 -9.77 18.60 11.72
N ILE A 209 -9.67 19.80 11.14
CA ILE A 209 -8.82 20.06 9.97
C ILE A 209 -7.36 19.70 10.26
N SER A 210 -6.85 20.12 11.43
CA SER A 210 -5.48 19.84 11.83
C SER A 210 -5.20 18.34 11.96
N ASN A 211 -6.15 17.60 12.53
CA ASN A 211 -6.06 16.13 12.66
C ASN A 211 -6.05 15.44 11.29
N GLU A 212 -6.90 15.89 10.36
CA GLU A 212 -6.93 15.33 9.01
C GLU A 212 -5.66 15.63 8.23
N TYR A 213 -5.05 16.81 8.42
CA TYR A 213 -3.72 17.08 7.86
C TYR A 213 -2.63 16.18 8.45
N VAL A 214 -2.73 15.79 9.72
CA VAL A 214 -1.83 14.77 10.30
C VAL A 214 -2.05 13.42 9.64
N ALA A 215 -3.30 12.99 9.43
CA ALA A 215 -3.63 11.75 8.76
C ALA A 215 -3.12 11.75 7.30
N LEU A 216 -3.37 12.82 6.55
CA LEU A 216 -2.89 12.97 5.18
C LEU A 216 -1.36 12.88 5.10
N ARG A 217 -0.63 13.60 5.97
CA ARG A 217 0.83 13.53 6.05
C ARG A 217 1.35 12.11 6.32
N ASN A 218 0.65 11.34 7.15
CA ASN A 218 1.00 9.95 7.42
C ASN A 218 0.85 9.09 6.17
N TYR A 219 -0.24 9.24 5.39
CA TYR A 219 -0.40 8.52 4.13
C TYR A 219 0.63 8.92 3.09
N LEU A 220 1.05 10.19 3.08
CA LEU A 220 2.11 10.72 2.22
C LEU A 220 3.52 10.36 2.72
N ASN A 221 3.67 9.87 3.95
CA ASN A 221 4.96 9.67 4.62
C ASN A 221 5.80 10.95 4.69
N MET A 222 5.16 12.07 4.95
CA MET A 222 5.84 13.36 5.12
C MET A 222 6.35 13.53 6.55
N SER A 223 7.54 14.09 6.70
CA SER A 223 8.11 14.41 8.01
C SER A 223 7.31 15.50 8.71
N ARG A 224 7.40 15.57 10.06
CA ARG A 224 6.67 16.55 10.88
C ARG A 224 6.95 18.02 10.46
N ASN A 225 8.12 18.28 9.92
CA ASN A 225 8.56 19.64 9.52
C ASN A 225 8.08 20.05 8.12
N GLN A 226 7.50 19.11 7.35
CA GLN A 226 6.91 19.39 6.05
C GLN A 226 5.43 19.71 6.23
N SER A 227 4.98 20.82 5.67
CA SER A 227 3.58 21.21 5.64
C SER A 227 2.99 20.94 4.25
N VAL A 228 1.84 20.31 4.23
CA VAL A 228 1.02 20.14 3.02
C VAL A 228 -0.23 20.96 3.18
N THR A 229 -0.64 21.66 2.14
CA THR A 229 -1.94 22.33 2.01
C THR A 229 -2.66 21.77 0.79
N VAL A 230 -3.94 21.45 0.95
CA VAL A 230 -4.76 20.97 -0.15
C VAL A 230 -5.23 22.15 -1.00
N VAL A 231 -5.28 21.94 -2.32
CA VAL A 231 -5.88 22.90 -3.25
C VAL A 231 -7.38 22.74 -3.21
N THR A 232 -8.11 23.84 -2.96
CA THR A 232 -9.57 23.84 -3.03
C THR A 232 -9.99 24.00 -4.50
N PRO A 233 -10.60 22.98 -5.12
CA PRO A 233 -11.08 23.10 -6.49
C PRO A 233 -12.31 24.02 -6.56
N ASP A 234 -12.58 24.55 -7.74
CA ASP A 234 -13.79 25.35 -7.96
C ASP A 234 -15.04 24.49 -7.67
N SER A 235 -15.87 24.95 -6.72
CA SER A 235 -17.08 24.25 -6.27
C SER A 235 -18.08 24.00 -7.43
N ALA A 236 -18.08 24.85 -8.45
CA ALA A 236 -18.92 24.68 -9.65
C ALA A 236 -18.48 23.49 -10.50
N ARG A 237 -17.16 23.19 -10.57
CA ARG A 237 -16.63 22.03 -11.30
C ARG A 237 -16.90 20.72 -10.56
N LEU A 238 -16.85 20.74 -9.24
CA LEU A 238 -17.14 19.56 -8.41
C LEU A 238 -18.57 19.04 -8.63
N VAL A 239 -19.52 19.95 -8.85
CA VAL A 239 -20.94 19.60 -9.01
C VAL A 239 -21.30 19.21 -10.45
N ALA A 240 -20.61 19.75 -11.46
CA ALA A 240 -20.95 19.58 -12.87
C ALA A 240 -20.73 18.16 -13.44
N SER A 241 -19.88 17.32 -12.80
CA SER A 241 -19.54 15.96 -13.24
C SER A 241 -20.35 14.85 -12.55
N MET A 242 -21.42 15.20 -11.84
CA MET A 242 -22.14 14.30 -10.94
C MET A 242 -23.21 13.47 -11.65
N THR A 243 -22.84 12.38 -12.30
CA THR A 243 -23.78 11.38 -12.83
C THR A 243 -23.50 10.02 -12.21
N VAL A 244 -24.56 9.29 -11.84
CA VAL A 244 -24.44 7.91 -11.38
C VAL A 244 -24.36 6.99 -12.61
N PRO A 245 -23.25 6.26 -12.82
CA PRO A 245 -23.11 5.36 -13.96
C PRO A 245 -24.07 4.17 -13.85
N GLU A 246 -24.37 3.50 -14.98
CA GLU A 246 -25.22 2.32 -15.04
C GLU A 246 -24.54 1.12 -14.33
N LEU A 247 -25.31 0.31 -13.58
CA LEU A 247 -24.77 -0.80 -12.79
C LEU A 247 -24.04 -1.82 -13.67
N ASP A 248 -24.61 -2.20 -14.80
CA ASP A 248 -24.04 -3.23 -15.69
C ASP A 248 -22.68 -2.78 -16.28
N GLU A 249 -22.53 -1.48 -16.56
CA GLU A 249 -21.25 -0.93 -17.01
C GLU A 249 -20.20 -0.95 -15.89
N VAL A 250 -20.60 -0.59 -14.66
CA VAL A 250 -19.75 -0.62 -13.49
C VAL A 250 -19.27 -2.05 -13.20
N LEU A 251 -20.18 -3.03 -13.20
CA LEU A 251 -19.85 -4.44 -12.98
C LEU A 251 -18.84 -4.94 -14.02
N ARG A 252 -19.12 -4.72 -15.31
CA ARG A 252 -18.23 -5.19 -16.38
C ARG A 252 -16.82 -4.61 -16.23
N ARG A 253 -16.70 -3.28 -16.05
CA ARG A 253 -15.38 -2.62 -15.90
C ARG A 253 -14.65 -3.07 -14.63
N ALA A 254 -15.36 -3.21 -13.52
CA ALA A 254 -14.78 -3.63 -12.27
C ALA A 254 -14.22 -5.07 -12.36
N PHE A 255 -14.92 -6.00 -13.00
CA PHE A 255 -14.41 -7.36 -13.23
C PHE A 255 -13.15 -7.39 -14.08
N ASP A 256 -13.03 -6.47 -15.06
CA ASP A 256 -11.84 -6.37 -15.92
C ASP A 256 -10.65 -5.72 -15.18
N TYR A 257 -10.90 -4.82 -14.24
CA TYR A 257 -9.86 -4.03 -13.59
C TYR A 257 -9.45 -4.57 -12.22
N LEU A 258 -10.41 -4.98 -11.37
CA LEU A 258 -10.13 -5.29 -9.97
C LEU A 258 -9.07 -6.39 -9.79
N PRO A 259 -8.01 -6.13 -9.01
CA PRO A 259 -6.97 -7.12 -8.72
C PRO A 259 -7.50 -8.38 -8.04
N ASP A 260 -8.52 -8.27 -7.20
CA ASP A 260 -9.06 -9.35 -6.36
C ASP A 260 -9.50 -10.57 -7.17
N VAL A 261 -10.26 -10.35 -8.25
CA VAL A 261 -10.72 -11.43 -9.15
C VAL A 261 -9.53 -12.03 -9.91
N LYS A 262 -8.59 -11.18 -10.38
CA LYS A 262 -7.37 -11.63 -11.09
C LYS A 262 -6.47 -12.47 -10.18
N ILE A 263 -6.28 -12.04 -8.92
CA ILE A 263 -5.53 -12.80 -7.91
C ILE A 263 -6.18 -14.17 -7.68
N SER A 264 -7.50 -14.21 -7.56
CA SER A 264 -8.22 -15.46 -7.35
C SER A 264 -8.12 -16.41 -8.57
N ARG A 265 -8.14 -15.88 -9.80
CA ARG A 265 -7.87 -16.66 -11.04
C ARG A 265 -6.43 -17.19 -11.07
N ASN A 266 -5.46 -16.38 -10.68
CA ASN A 266 -4.06 -16.81 -10.57
C ASN A 266 -3.90 -17.95 -9.54
N ASN A 267 -4.67 -17.93 -8.43
CA ASN A 267 -4.65 -19.02 -7.45
C ASN A 267 -5.13 -20.35 -8.06
N VAL A 268 -6.13 -20.32 -8.94
CA VAL A 268 -6.57 -21.52 -9.69
C VAL A 268 -5.45 -22.00 -10.61
N GLU A 269 -4.84 -21.09 -11.38
CA GLU A 269 -3.75 -21.45 -12.30
C GLU A 269 -2.52 -22.01 -11.56
N ILE A 270 -2.16 -21.45 -10.41
CA ILE A 270 -1.09 -21.98 -9.53
C ILE A 270 -1.42 -23.41 -9.09
N ALA A 271 -2.66 -23.66 -8.65
CA ALA A 271 -3.10 -24.99 -8.25
C ALA A 271 -3.08 -25.98 -9.43
N GLU A 272 -3.41 -25.56 -10.65
CA GLU A 272 -3.28 -26.37 -11.86
C GLU A 272 -1.81 -26.74 -12.17
N TYR A 273 -0.88 -25.77 -11.98
CA TYR A 273 0.55 -26.08 -12.10
C TYR A 273 1.00 -27.05 -11.02
N ASP A 274 0.47 -26.96 -9.80
CA ASP A 274 0.73 -27.94 -8.72
C ASP A 274 0.34 -29.37 -9.16
N VAL A 275 -0.78 -29.54 -9.88
CA VAL A 275 -1.18 -30.84 -10.45
C VAL A 275 -0.17 -31.30 -11.51
N LYS A 276 0.27 -30.41 -12.40
CA LYS A 276 1.27 -30.73 -13.43
C LYS A 276 2.61 -31.13 -12.82
N ILE A 277 3.03 -30.41 -11.76
CA ILE A 277 4.24 -30.72 -10.97
C ILE A 277 4.08 -32.07 -10.26
N ALA A 278 2.94 -32.35 -9.62
CA ALA A 278 2.70 -33.65 -9.00
C ALA A 278 2.71 -34.80 -9.99
N LYS A 279 2.21 -34.59 -11.21
CA LYS A 279 2.23 -35.59 -12.31
C LYS A 279 3.65 -35.89 -12.80
N SER A 280 4.63 -35.00 -12.60
CA SER A 280 6.04 -35.24 -12.96
C SER A 280 6.60 -36.51 -12.31
N GLY A 281 6.10 -36.87 -11.11
CA GLY A 281 6.49 -38.07 -10.42
C GLY A 281 6.12 -39.40 -11.09
N TYR A 282 5.33 -39.38 -12.17
CA TYR A 282 5.07 -40.56 -13.01
C TYR A 282 6.13 -40.77 -14.09
N TYR A 283 6.89 -39.74 -14.45
CA TYR A 283 7.84 -39.76 -15.53
C TYR A 283 9.23 -40.16 -15.06
N PRO A 284 10.09 -40.72 -15.95
CA PRO A 284 11.49 -40.94 -15.65
C PRO A 284 12.21 -39.63 -15.34
N SER A 285 13.29 -39.72 -14.57
CA SER A 285 14.26 -38.63 -14.42
C SER A 285 15.63 -39.03 -14.93
N LEU A 286 16.29 -38.10 -15.62
CA LEU A 286 17.65 -38.27 -16.16
C LEU A 286 18.51 -37.17 -15.60
N SER A 287 19.58 -37.54 -14.89
CA SER A 287 20.58 -36.60 -14.38
C SER A 287 21.96 -36.95 -14.91
N ALA A 288 22.79 -35.91 -15.08
CA ALA A 288 24.20 -36.05 -15.37
C ALA A 288 25.01 -35.53 -14.17
N SER A 289 26.13 -36.20 -13.91
CA SER A 289 27.09 -35.80 -12.89
C SER A 289 28.50 -35.92 -13.41
N ALA A 290 29.36 -35.02 -12.99
CA ALA A 290 30.80 -35.07 -13.19
C ALA A 290 31.49 -34.73 -11.89
N GLY A 291 32.55 -35.42 -11.58
CA GLY A 291 33.28 -35.19 -10.34
C GLY A 291 34.77 -35.46 -10.50
N VAL A 292 35.55 -34.70 -9.78
CA VAL A 292 36.96 -34.95 -9.53
C VAL A 292 37.20 -34.99 -8.03
N GLY A 293 37.88 -36.01 -7.57
CA GLY A 293 38.11 -36.15 -6.16
C GLY A 293 39.47 -36.83 -5.88
N THR A 294 39.97 -36.60 -4.71
CA THR A 294 41.16 -37.27 -4.21
C THR A 294 41.01 -37.54 -2.73
N GLY A 295 41.64 -38.57 -2.29
CA GLY A 295 41.65 -38.91 -0.86
C GLY A 295 42.94 -39.57 -0.46
N TYR A 296 43.25 -39.50 0.82
CA TYR A 296 44.35 -40.27 1.43
C TYR A 296 43.87 -40.88 2.73
N ASN A 297 44.50 -41.99 3.05
CA ASN A 297 44.34 -42.64 4.36
C ASN A 297 45.71 -43.10 4.81
N ALA A 298 46.20 -42.58 5.94
CA ALA A 298 47.50 -42.90 6.54
C ALA A 298 47.27 -43.49 7.92
N ALA A 299 47.88 -44.65 8.17
CA ALA A 299 47.94 -45.25 9.50
C ALA A 299 49.26 -44.88 10.18
N TYR A 300 49.17 -44.37 11.41
CA TYR A 300 50.37 -44.02 12.18
C TYR A 300 50.98 -45.30 12.73
N GLY A 301 52.24 -45.61 12.39
CA GLY A 301 52.99 -46.85 12.84
C GLY A 301 53.59 -47.67 11.72
N ASN A 302 53.14 -47.59 10.45
CA ASN A 302 53.77 -48.18 9.29
C ASN A 302 54.45 -47.10 8.46
N GLY A 303 55.74 -46.90 8.66
CA GLY A 303 56.55 -45.92 7.99
C GLY A 303 56.55 -46.14 6.48
N ASN A 304 55.65 -45.61 5.77
CA ASN A 304 55.76 -45.07 4.40
C ASN A 304 54.40 -44.83 3.73
N SER A 305 53.81 -43.68 3.99
CA SER A 305 52.98 -43.08 2.95
C SER A 305 52.98 -41.57 3.14
N GLY A 306 53.82 -40.92 2.35
CA GLY A 306 53.81 -39.44 2.31
C GLY A 306 52.43 -38.96 1.93
N LEU A 307 51.85 -38.03 2.71
CA LEU A 307 50.56 -37.41 2.48
C LEU A 307 50.38 -36.96 1.01
N THR A 308 51.45 -36.43 0.41
CA THR A 308 51.47 -35.98 -0.99
C THR A 308 51.36 -37.10 -2.02
N SER A 309 51.98 -38.28 -1.77
CA SER A 309 51.85 -39.43 -2.67
C SER A 309 50.46 -40.06 -2.62
N GLY A 310 49.80 -40.02 -1.45
CA GLY A 310 48.44 -40.50 -1.26
C GLY A 310 47.41 -39.61 -2.02
N LEU A 311 47.56 -38.30 -1.95
CA LEU A 311 46.71 -37.36 -2.66
C LEU A 311 46.80 -37.50 -4.19
N TYR A 312 48.00 -37.66 -4.75
CA TYR A 312 48.18 -37.84 -6.18
C TYR A 312 47.71 -39.22 -6.69
N LYS A 313 47.99 -40.27 -5.96
CA LYS A 313 47.54 -41.63 -6.30
C LYS A 313 46.05 -41.85 -6.10
N GLY A 314 45.40 -41.07 -5.26
CA GLY A 314 43.95 -41.10 -4.98
C GLY A 314 43.12 -40.24 -5.94
N LEU A 315 43.75 -39.51 -6.88
CA LEU A 315 43.00 -38.68 -7.84
C LEU A 315 42.09 -39.57 -8.70
N SER A 316 40.82 -39.29 -8.70
CA SER A 316 39.81 -39.96 -9.48
C SER A 316 38.90 -38.96 -10.19
N GLU A 317 38.55 -39.25 -11.41
CA GLU A 317 37.62 -38.49 -12.20
C GLU A 317 36.43 -39.41 -12.55
N SER A 318 35.22 -38.86 -12.52
CA SER A 318 34.02 -39.61 -12.82
C SER A 318 33.04 -38.78 -13.65
N ILE A 319 32.44 -39.38 -14.62
CA ILE A 319 31.29 -38.86 -15.36
C ILE A 319 30.23 -39.91 -15.32
N GLY A 320 29.01 -39.52 -14.95
CA GLY A 320 27.90 -40.43 -14.83
C GLY A 320 26.60 -39.87 -15.43
N LEU A 321 25.81 -40.75 -16.01
CA LEU A 321 24.41 -40.49 -16.35
C LEU A 321 23.56 -41.44 -15.51
N ASN A 322 22.57 -40.91 -14.83
CA ASN A 322 21.65 -41.67 -14.01
C ASN A 322 20.23 -41.51 -14.53
N LEU A 323 19.65 -42.64 -15.01
CA LEU A 323 18.25 -42.70 -15.40
C LEU A 323 17.47 -43.45 -14.31
N SER A 324 16.49 -42.75 -13.69
CA SER A 324 15.60 -43.33 -12.70
C SER A 324 14.17 -43.42 -13.25
N ILE A 325 13.64 -44.63 -13.32
CA ILE A 325 12.28 -44.90 -13.82
C ILE A 325 11.43 -45.38 -12.65
N PRO A 326 10.42 -44.63 -12.20
CA PRO A 326 9.56 -45.05 -11.11
C PRO A 326 8.58 -46.11 -11.55
N ILE A 327 8.77 -47.36 -11.13
CA ILE A 327 7.86 -48.47 -11.46
C ILE A 327 6.71 -48.55 -10.46
N TYR A 328 6.99 -48.46 -9.17
CA TYR A 328 6.00 -48.53 -8.12
C TYR A 328 6.44 -47.68 -6.90
N LYS A 329 5.66 -46.68 -6.52
CA LYS A 329 5.89 -45.80 -5.38
C LYS A 329 4.73 -45.84 -4.38
N GLN A 330 4.23 -47.03 -4.06
CA GLN A 330 3.14 -47.23 -3.06
C GLN A 330 1.93 -46.31 -3.28
N SER A 331 1.57 -46.01 -4.51
CA SER A 331 0.50 -45.08 -4.91
C SER A 331 0.70 -43.64 -4.42
N SER A 332 1.88 -43.25 -3.88
CA SER A 332 2.12 -41.92 -3.35
C SER A 332 1.92 -40.83 -4.41
N VAL A 333 2.45 -41.01 -5.62
CA VAL A 333 2.26 -40.05 -6.72
C VAL A 333 0.78 -39.94 -7.11
N ARG A 334 0.08 -41.08 -7.23
CA ARG A 334 -1.35 -41.10 -7.53
C ARG A 334 -2.19 -40.37 -6.51
N ASN A 335 -1.90 -40.59 -5.22
CA ASN A 335 -2.62 -39.92 -4.13
C ASN A 335 -2.27 -38.42 -4.05
N ASN A 336 -1.01 -38.07 -4.29
CA ASN A 336 -0.61 -36.65 -4.37
C ASN A 336 -1.32 -35.93 -5.51
N VAL A 337 -1.40 -36.51 -6.71
CA VAL A 337 -2.16 -35.95 -7.84
C VAL A 337 -3.65 -35.81 -7.50
N LYS A 338 -4.25 -36.80 -6.80
CA LYS A 338 -5.65 -36.67 -6.35
C LYS A 338 -5.82 -35.50 -5.36
N ILE A 339 -4.92 -35.36 -4.41
CA ILE A 339 -4.94 -34.24 -3.44
C ILE A 339 -4.86 -32.91 -4.19
N LYS A 340 -3.91 -32.79 -5.14
CA LYS A 340 -3.75 -31.56 -5.94
C LYS A 340 -4.98 -31.25 -6.81
N ASN A 341 -5.63 -32.25 -7.37
CA ASN A 341 -6.90 -32.04 -8.10
C ASN A 341 -8.03 -31.53 -7.17
N ILE A 342 -8.10 -32.02 -5.94
CA ILE A 342 -9.06 -31.49 -4.94
C ILE A 342 -8.72 -30.02 -4.59
N GLN A 343 -7.43 -29.67 -4.50
CA GLN A 343 -7.00 -28.30 -4.26
C GLN A 343 -7.37 -27.35 -5.43
N VAL A 344 -7.33 -27.84 -6.68
CA VAL A 344 -7.86 -27.08 -7.84
C VAL A 344 -9.36 -26.81 -7.65
N GLN A 345 -10.16 -27.82 -7.32
CA GLN A 345 -11.60 -27.64 -7.08
C GLN A 345 -11.87 -26.66 -5.93
N GLN A 346 -11.07 -26.69 -4.86
CA GLN A 346 -11.16 -25.72 -3.77
C GLN A 346 -10.83 -24.29 -4.25
N ALA A 347 -9.81 -24.14 -5.10
CA ALA A 347 -9.45 -22.83 -5.67
C ALA A 347 -10.52 -22.31 -6.64
N GLU A 348 -11.15 -23.18 -7.45
CA GLU A 348 -12.29 -22.82 -8.31
C GLU A 348 -13.52 -22.35 -7.50
N LEU A 349 -13.83 -23.05 -6.41
CA LEU A 349 -14.91 -22.64 -5.50
C LEU A 349 -14.58 -21.29 -4.81
N ALA A 350 -13.31 -21.08 -4.44
CA ALA A 350 -12.85 -19.80 -3.89
C ALA A 350 -12.97 -18.67 -4.93
N LEU A 351 -12.61 -18.92 -6.20
CA LEU A 351 -12.79 -17.96 -7.29
C LEU A 351 -14.26 -17.58 -7.45
N LYS A 352 -15.15 -18.59 -7.52
CA LYS A 352 -16.59 -18.34 -7.63
C LYS A 352 -17.11 -17.50 -6.46
N ASN A 353 -16.70 -17.83 -5.24
CA ASN A 353 -17.08 -17.04 -4.06
C ASN A 353 -16.54 -15.60 -4.11
N THR A 354 -15.32 -15.39 -4.62
CA THR A 354 -14.74 -14.06 -4.83
C THR A 354 -15.55 -13.27 -5.86
N GLU A 355 -15.90 -13.88 -7.00
CA GLU A 355 -16.71 -13.25 -8.05
C GLU A 355 -18.09 -12.83 -7.52
N GLU A 356 -18.77 -13.72 -6.77
CA GLU A 356 -20.06 -13.41 -6.13
C GLU A 356 -19.93 -12.32 -5.06
N THR A 357 -18.85 -12.30 -4.30
CA THR A 357 -18.60 -11.29 -3.26
C THR A 357 -18.37 -9.93 -3.90
N VAL A 358 -17.50 -9.85 -4.91
CA VAL A 358 -17.23 -8.61 -5.67
C VAL A 358 -18.52 -8.10 -6.33
N THR A 359 -19.36 -8.98 -6.89
CA THR A 359 -20.66 -8.58 -7.45
C THR A 359 -21.53 -7.91 -6.40
N ARG A 360 -21.72 -8.57 -5.24
CA ARG A 360 -22.54 -8.01 -4.14
C ARG A 360 -21.98 -6.70 -3.59
N GLU A 361 -20.65 -6.59 -3.47
CA GLU A 361 -20.00 -5.35 -3.00
C GLU A 361 -20.22 -4.20 -3.97
N ILE A 362 -20.10 -4.44 -5.28
CA ILE A 362 -20.34 -3.43 -6.31
C ILE A 362 -21.82 -3.03 -6.36
N GLU A 363 -22.74 -3.98 -6.28
CA GLU A 363 -24.18 -3.71 -6.22
C GLU A 363 -24.53 -2.86 -4.99
N ALA A 364 -24.04 -3.22 -3.82
CA ALA A 364 -24.24 -2.46 -2.58
C ALA A 364 -23.64 -1.06 -2.70
N TYR A 365 -22.41 -0.96 -3.25
CA TYR A 365 -21.73 0.30 -3.45
C TYR A 365 -22.48 1.23 -4.43
N HIS A 366 -23.01 0.68 -5.52
CA HIS A 366 -23.82 1.42 -6.50
C HIS A 366 -25.13 1.95 -5.88
N LEU A 367 -25.81 1.16 -5.04
CA LEU A 367 -26.99 1.59 -4.31
C LEU A 367 -26.65 2.71 -3.30
N ASP A 368 -25.53 2.58 -2.58
CA ASP A 368 -25.06 3.61 -1.66
C ASP A 368 -24.68 4.91 -2.39
N LEU A 369 -24.07 4.82 -3.56
CA LEU A 369 -23.77 5.96 -4.42
C LEU A 369 -25.06 6.66 -4.88
N LYS A 370 -26.07 5.91 -5.31
CA LYS A 370 -27.39 6.45 -5.70
C LYS A 370 -28.09 7.12 -4.52
N LYS A 371 -28.02 6.50 -3.34
CA LYS A 371 -28.56 7.08 -2.10
C LYS A 371 -27.82 8.38 -1.74
N ALA A 372 -26.49 8.39 -1.81
CA ALA A 372 -25.69 9.57 -1.52
C ALA A 372 -26.00 10.72 -2.50
N TYR A 373 -26.20 10.43 -3.77
CA TYR A 373 -26.63 11.41 -4.78
C TYR A 373 -27.99 12.03 -4.45
N ASN A 374 -29.00 11.19 -4.14
CA ASN A 374 -30.31 11.67 -3.78
C ASN A 374 -30.29 12.52 -2.50
N ASN A 375 -29.55 12.06 -1.48
CA ASN A 375 -29.38 12.79 -0.24
C ASN A 375 -28.71 14.15 -0.45
N PHE A 376 -27.70 14.21 -1.32
CA PHE A 376 -27.04 15.47 -1.69
C PHE A 376 -28.04 16.44 -2.34
N GLN A 377 -28.79 16.02 -3.36
CA GLN A 377 -29.77 16.87 -4.05
C GLN A 377 -30.87 17.39 -3.10
N LEU A 378 -31.42 16.52 -2.26
CA LEU A 378 -32.46 16.91 -1.31
C LEU A 378 -31.91 17.87 -0.23
N SER A 379 -30.71 17.61 0.29
CA SER A 379 -30.09 18.47 1.31
C SER A 379 -29.71 19.86 0.76
N GLU A 380 -29.43 19.98 -0.53
CA GLU A 380 -29.19 21.28 -1.19
C GLU A 380 -30.45 22.14 -1.20
N LEU A 381 -31.60 21.56 -1.54
CA LEU A 381 -32.90 22.23 -1.50
C LEU A 381 -33.26 22.62 -0.05
N GLN A 382 -33.07 21.71 0.90
CA GLN A 382 -33.30 21.99 2.32
C GLN A 382 -32.42 23.14 2.83
N LYS A 383 -31.10 23.13 2.51
CA LYS A 383 -30.17 24.22 2.88
C LYS A 383 -30.69 25.57 2.39
N SER A 384 -31.11 25.67 1.14
CA SER A 384 -31.63 26.92 0.55
C SER A 384 -32.89 27.42 1.28
N ALA A 385 -33.81 26.53 1.57
CA ALA A 385 -35.06 26.87 2.29
C ALA A 385 -34.80 27.32 3.73
N TYR A 386 -33.97 26.58 4.47
CA TYR A 386 -33.65 26.93 5.86
C TYR A 386 -32.77 28.18 5.98
N TYR A 387 -31.89 28.45 5.03
CA TYR A 387 -31.14 29.69 4.95
C TYR A 387 -32.07 30.91 4.76
N SER A 388 -32.98 30.83 3.82
CA SER A 388 -33.97 31.90 3.57
C SER A 388 -34.86 32.14 4.79
N ASN A 389 -35.27 31.07 5.46
CA ASN A 389 -36.05 31.16 6.69
C ASN A 389 -35.26 31.84 7.80
N TYR A 390 -34.02 31.38 8.08
CA TYR A 390 -33.13 31.98 9.08
C TYR A 390 -32.89 33.47 8.81
N MET A 391 -32.61 33.87 7.57
CA MET A 391 -32.41 35.28 7.20
C MET A 391 -33.65 36.11 7.47
N THR A 392 -34.87 35.57 7.18
CA THR A 392 -36.14 36.25 7.49
C THR A 392 -36.33 36.44 9.00
N TYR A 393 -36.05 35.42 9.79
CA TYR A 393 -36.14 35.50 11.27
C TYR A 393 -35.09 36.46 11.85
N ASN A 394 -33.87 36.48 11.32
CA ASN A 394 -32.82 37.42 11.73
C ASN A 394 -33.27 38.88 11.49
N GLN A 395 -33.84 39.19 10.35
CA GLN A 395 -34.42 40.51 10.05
C GLN A 395 -35.57 40.86 11.01
N ARG A 396 -36.51 39.95 11.25
CA ARG A 396 -37.64 40.19 12.19
C ARG A 396 -37.16 40.46 13.62
N PHE A 397 -36.08 39.76 14.05
CA PHE A 397 -35.48 39.98 15.38
C PHE A 397 -34.89 41.38 15.49
N GLN A 398 -34.22 41.88 14.43
CA GLN A 398 -33.69 43.26 14.44
C GLN A 398 -34.79 44.29 14.63
N TYR A 399 -35.99 44.08 14.08
CA TYR A 399 -37.17 44.94 14.25
C TYR A 399 -37.97 44.67 15.56
N GLY A 400 -37.53 43.72 16.37
CA GLY A 400 -38.22 43.35 17.62
C GLY A 400 -39.54 42.60 17.45
N ALA A 401 -39.76 42.00 16.25
CA ALA A 401 -41.00 41.31 15.90
C ALA A 401 -41.06 39.82 16.31
N ILE A 402 -39.98 39.26 16.81
CA ILE A 402 -39.89 37.86 17.30
C ILE A 402 -39.04 37.80 18.58
N THR A 403 -39.14 36.66 19.28
CA THR A 403 -38.36 36.42 20.50
C THR A 403 -36.95 35.96 20.19
N THR A 404 -36.01 36.09 21.14
CA THR A 404 -34.65 35.55 21.09
C THR A 404 -34.69 34.02 20.88
N VAL A 405 -35.60 33.33 21.55
CA VAL A 405 -35.77 31.87 21.43
C VAL A 405 -36.10 31.46 19.99
N ASP A 406 -37.04 32.17 19.35
CA ASP A 406 -37.45 31.89 17.97
C ASP A 406 -36.26 32.04 17.01
N LEU A 407 -35.47 33.12 17.16
CA LEU A 407 -34.26 33.33 16.35
C LEU A 407 -33.25 32.21 16.53
N LEU A 408 -32.87 31.90 17.76
CA LEU A 408 -31.87 30.87 18.05
C LEU A 408 -32.30 29.47 17.59
N GLN A 409 -33.60 29.18 17.67
CA GLN A 409 -34.17 27.93 17.14
C GLN A 409 -33.97 27.83 15.62
N GLN A 410 -34.23 28.91 14.86
CA GLN A 410 -34.05 28.90 13.41
C GLN A 410 -32.57 28.88 13.02
N GLN A 411 -31.71 29.53 13.77
CA GLN A 411 -30.26 29.46 13.59
C GLN A 411 -29.75 28.03 13.78
N THR A 412 -30.15 27.37 14.86
CA THR A 412 -29.79 25.98 15.14
C THR A 412 -30.31 25.02 14.05
N ASN A 413 -31.54 25.20 13.60
CA ASN A 413 -32.12 24.42 12.51
C ASN A 413 -31.30 24.59 11.23
N TYR A 414 -30.95 25.83 10.86
CA TYR A 414 -30.12 26.11 9.67
C TYR A 414 -28.73 25.48 9.80
N LEU A 415 -28.05 25.59 10.93
CA LEU A 415 -26.73 25.00 11.16
C LEU A 415 -26.74 23.48 11.04
N ASN A 416 -27.76 22.81 11.60
CA ASN A 416 -27.92 21.37 11.47
C ASN A 416 -28.11 20.94 10.01
N ILE A 417 -28.95 21.65 9.26
CA ILE A 417 -29.18 21.35 7.84
C ILE A 417 -27.92 21.64 7.00
N LEU A 418 -27.22 22.71 7.31
CA LEU A 418 -25.94 23.04 6.66
C LEU A 418 -24.90 21.94 6.87
N SER A 419 -24.74 21.45 8.10
CA SER A 419 -23.84 20.34 8.43
C SER A 419 -24.22 19.07 7.65
N ASN A 420 -25.51 18.72 7.60
CA ASN A 420 -26.01 17.58 6.82
C ASN A 420 -25.74 17.75 5.31
N TYR A 421 -25.94 18.95 4.77
CA TYR A 421 -25.63 19.24 3.36
C TYR A 421 -24.16 19.03 3.05
N MET A 422 -23.25 19.54 3.89
CA MET A 422 -21.81 19.36 3.71
C MET A 422 -21.42 17.89 3.74
N GLN A 423 -21.91 17.14 4.73
CA GLN A 423 -21.68 15.71 4.84
C GLN A 423 -22.19 14.95 3.61
N ASN A 424 -23.41 15.24 3.14
CA ASN A 424 -24.00 14.58 1.97
C ASN A 424 -23.24 14.91 0.68
N LYS A 425 -22.84 16.19 0.48
CA LYS A 425 -22.06 16.64 -0.66
C LYS A 425 -20.73 15.89 -0.76
N TYR A 426 -19.95 15.92 0.31
CA TYR A 426 -18.64 15.32 0.32
C TYR A 426 -18.67 13.79 0.42
N ASN A 427 -19.69 13.19 1.06
CA ASN A 427 -19.90 11.74 1.00
C ASN A 427 -20.18 11.27 -0.43
N TYR A 428 -21.04 11.98 -1.17
CA TYR A 428 -21.28 11.65 -2.56
C TYR A 428 -20.02 11.76 -3.42
N LEU A 429 -19.27 12.86 -3.29
CA LEU A 429 -17.98 13.04 -3.98
C LEU A 429 -16.97 11.93 -3.64
N MET A 430 -16.88 11.57 -2.37
CA MET A 430 -15.99 10.51 -1.91
C MET A 430 -16.35 9.17 -2.55
N GLN A 431 -17.63 8.80 -2.55
CA GLN A 431 -18.07 7.56 -3.19
C GLN A 431 -17.83 7.58 -4.70
N LEU A 432 -18.06 8.70 -5.37
CA LEU A 432 -17.78 8.83 -6.80
C LEU A 432 -16.28 8.62 -7.09
N LYS A 433 -15.40 9.27 -6.32
CA LYS A 433 -13.94 9.15 -6.51
C LYS A 433 -13.37 7.78 -6.11
N VAL A 434 -13.97 7.12 -5.14
CA VAL A 434 -13.63 5.72 -4.81
C VAL A 434 -14.09 4.78 -5.94
N LEU A 435 -15.24 5.05 -6.57
CA LEU A 435 -15.67 4.31 -7.75
C LEU A 435 -14.68 4.47 -8.92
N ASP A 436 -14.15 5.70 -9.16
CA ASP A 436 -13.09 5.92 -10.16
C ASP A 436 -11.89 5.01 -9.93
N VAL A 437 -11.48 4.79 -8.66
CA VAL A 437 -10.39 3.84 -8.32
C VAL A 437 -10.78 2.41 -8.66
N TYR A 438 -11.99 1.97 -8.36
CA TYR A 438 -12.46 0.61 -8.67
C TYR A 438 -12.59 0.35 -10.16
N LEU A 439 -12.82 1.39 -10.96
CA LEU A 439 -12.91 1.33 -12.42
C LEU A 439 -11.57 1.57 -13.12
N GLY A 440 -10.49 1.81 -12.37
CA GLY A 440 -9.17 2.14 -12.92
C GLY A 440 -9.11 3.48 -13.62
N GLN A 441 -10.03 4.40 -13.33
CA GLN A 441 -10.07 5.73 -13.93
C GLN A 441 -9.14 6.70 -13.20
N PRO A 442 -8.61 7.74 -13.88
CA PRO A 442 -7.84 8.79 -13.22
C PRO A 442 -8.71 9.51 -12.20
N VAL A 443 -8.15 9.73 -11.00
CA VAL A 443 -8.85 10.42 -9.91
C VAL A 443 -8.51 11.91 -9.97
N GLU A 444 -9.44 12.71 -10.48
CA GLU A 444 -9.35 14.17 -10.55
C GLU A 444 -10.55 14.81 -9.83
N LEU A 445 -10.36 16.04 -9.29
CA LEU A 445 -11.40 16.83 -8.63
C LEU A 445 -11.75 18.09 -9.42
#